data_537f53c700d7d81c1bdadf569bc016b9
#
_entry.id   537f53c700d7d81c1bdadf569bc016b9
#
_cell.length_a   1.000
_cell.length_b   1.000
_cell.length_c   1.000
_cell.angle_alpha   90.00
_cell.angle_beta   90.00
_cell.angle_gamma   90.00
#
_symmetry.space_group_name_H-M   'P 1'
#
loop_
_entity.id
_entity.type
_entity.pdbx_description
1 polymer ?
#
loop_
_entity_poly.entity_id
_entity_poly.type
_entity_poly.pdbx_seq_one_letter_code
_entity_poly.pdbx_strand_id
1 'polypeptide(L)'
;AVGMANVWGFPNKLGSNGGGAFLLIYLLFVVIFGTVGLPTEFAIGRRAGTGTLGAYKEAWGTRGKTAGRVGGILGWLPLAGSLCIAIGYAVIVTYILKALVDSLAGTLMTADAAAWFGDFSSQPYSVIPYHIIVVGGTLLTLFLGAHSIEKTNKVMMPLFFIIFVVLAVRVALLPGSAEGYKFMFTPRWEALKDPMIWVWAMGQAFFSLSVTGSGMIVYGAYLSKDEDVVDVAQHTALFDTIAAVVAALVIIPACFSYGQDVGAGPSLLFVTLPTILQDIPLGRLFAVILYVAMIFAGVSSLQNMFEAVAESLQHKFPKLSRVAVLGILCVLCLGFGLLMEPISKWGPWMDFVSIYIIPIGATLGAISWFYVMKKDDLLDAVNTGSRRHRGAVWYSVGRYVYVPLALVLCCVALFMNVSF
;
A
#
# COMPACT_ATOMS: atom_id res chain seq x y z
N ALA A 1 2.18 -3.43 -5.83
CA ALA A 1 2.29 -3.58 -4.36
C ALA A 1 3.28 -2.60 -3.75
N VAL A 2 4.47 -2.37 -4.39
CA VAL A 2 5.47 -1.43 -3.85
C VAL A 2 4.91 -0.01 -3.75
N GLY A 3 4.95 0.57 -2.56
CA GLY A 3 4.39 1.89 -2.29
C GLY A 3 4.92 2.53 -1.01
N MET A 4 4.20 3.54 -0.51
CA MET A 4 4.58 4.23 0.74
C MET A 4 4.51 3.31 1.96
N ALA A 5 3.69 2.25 1.91
CA ALA A 5 3.68 1.22 2.95
C ALA A 5 5.05 0.55 3.12
N ASN A 6 5.81 0.39 2.03
CA ASN A 6 7.16 -0.18 2.04
C ASN A 6 8.20 0.86 2.42
N VAL A 7 8.12 2.06 1.84
CA VAL A 7 9.18 3.09 1.97
C VAL A 7 9.10 3.82 3.31
N TRP A 8 7.90 4.02 3.83
CA TRP A 8 7.66 4.78 5.06
C TRP A 8 7.00 3.94 6.15
N GLY A 9 5.87 3.29 5.83
CA GLY A 9 5.09 2.54 6.82
C GLY A 9 5.90 1.45 7.51
N PHE A 10 6.57 0.61 6.73
CA PHE A 10 7.36 -0.50 7.26
C PHE A 10 8.56 -0.06 8.11
N PRO A 11 9.46 0.84 7.65
CA PRO A 11 10.56 1.33 8.51
C PRO A 11 10.06 1.96 9.81
N ASN A 12 8.99 2.76 9.74
CA ASN A 12 8.39 3.39 10.91
C ASN A 12 7.84 2.35 11.91
N LYS A 13 7.05 1.39 11.45
CA LYS A 13 6.50 0.32 12.29
C LYS A 13 7.59 -0.59 12.86
N LEU A 14 8.60 -0.95 12.06
CA LEU A 14 9.73 -1.75 12.52
C LEU A 14 10.54 -1.01 13.59
N GLY A 15 10.79 0.28 13.37
CA GLY A 15 11.49 1.14 14.33
C GLY A 15 10.76 1.26 15.66
N SER A 16 9.46 1.46 15.63
CA SER A 16 8.61 1.64 16.83
C SER A 16 8.31 0.34 17.58
N ASN A 17 8.40 -0.84 16.93
CA ASN A 17 7.86 -2.09 17.46
C ASN A 17 8.90 -3.20 17.62
N GLY A 18 10.11 -2.89 18.03
CA GLY A 18 11.05 -3.90 18.47
C GLY A 18 12.01 -4.47 17.42
N GLY A 19 12.14 -3.81 16.25
CA GLY A 19 13.18 -4.15 15.27
C GLY A 19 13.06 -5.56 14.71
N GLY A 20 14.12 -6.38 14.90
CA GLY A 20 14.21 -7.73 14.34
C GLY A 20 13.10 -8.68 14.75
N ALA A 21 12.50 -8.53 15.93
CA ALA A 21 11.35 -9.33 16.35
C ALA A 21 10.11 -9.01 15.50
N PHE A 22 9.83 -7.72 15.28
CA PHE A 22 8.76 -7.28 14.38
C PHE A 22 8.96 -7.80 12.96
N LEU A 23 10.20 -7.74 12.43
CA LEU A 23 10.54 -8.25 11.10
C LEU A 23 10.16 -9.73 10.94
N LEU A 24 10.48 -10.57 11.92
CA LEU A 24 10.16 -12.00 11.86
C LEU A 24 8.66 -12.25 11.83
N ILE A 25 7.88 -11.55 12.68
CA ILE A 25 6.41 -11.69 12.71
C ILE A 25 5.81 -11.17 11.39
N TYR A 26 6.31 -10.03 10.88
CA TYR A 26 5.87 -9.48 9.60
C TYR A 26 6.08 -10.48 8.46
N LEU A 27 7.25 -11.10 8.36
CA LEU A 27 7.54 -12.12 7.35
C LEU A 27 6.60 -13.33 7.45
N LEU A 28 6.26 -13.76 8.67
CA LEU A 28 5.28 -14.82 8.89
C LEU A 28 3.93 -14.47 8.26
N PHE A 29 3.42 -13.27 8.54
CA PHE A 29 2.13 -12.83 7.98
C PHE A 29 2.19 -12.60 6.47
N VAL A 30 3.30 -12.08 5.94
CA VAL A 30 3.50 -11.97 4.48
C VAL A 30 3.41 -13.33 3.79
N VAL A 31 4.00 -14.38 4.38
CA VAL A 31 3.90 -15.75 3.83
C VAL A 31 2.45 -16.22 3.84
N ILE A 32 1.71 -16.03 4.93
CA ILE A 32 0.30 -16.45 5.03
C ILE A 32 -0.54 -15.70 4.00
N PHE A 33 -0.45 -14.37 3.97
CA PHE A 33 -1.29 -13.55 3.10
C PHE A 33 -0.89 -13.63 1.62
N GLY A 34 0.41 -13.78 1.33
CA GLY A 34 0.91 -14.01 -0.02
C GLY A 34 0.59 -15.38 -0.58
N THR A 35 0.32 -16.38 0.29
CA THR A 35 -0.04 -17.75 -0.13
C THR A 35 -1.55 -17.94 -0.27
N VAL A 36 -2.37 -17.21 0.50
CA VAL A 36 -3.82 -17.42 0.54
C VAL A 36 -4.60 -16.15 0.22
N GLY A 37 -4.37 -15.04 0.93
CA GLY A 37 -5.16 -13.82 0.78
C GLY A 37 -5.04 -13.20 -0.61
N LEU A 38 -3.83 -12.86 -1.00
CA LEU A 38 -3.54 -12.20 -2.28
C LEU A 38 -3.90 -13.09 -3.50
N PRO A 39 -3.55 -14.40 -3.54
CA PRO A 39 -3.97 -15.26 -4.64
C PRO A 39 -5.48 -15.36 -4.79
N THR A 40 -6.21 -15.31 -3.67
CA THR A 40 -7.67 -15.35 -3.69
C THR A 40 -8.24 -14.11 -4.36
N GLU A 41 -7.77 -12.92 -4.03
CA GLU A 41 -8.22 -11.68 -4.70
C GLU A 41 -7.90 -11.70 -6.20
N PHE A 42 -6.71 -12.17 -6.59
CA PHE A 42 -6.38 -12.35 -8.01
C PHE A 42 -7.28 -13.38 -8.71
N ALA A 43 -7.52 -14.52 -8.09
CA ALA A 43 -8.35 -15.57 -8.67
C ALA A 43 -9.80 -15.11 -8.91
N ILE A 44 -10.37 -14.39 -7.95
CA ILE A 44 -11.75 -13.90 -8.05
C ILE A 44 -11.87 -12.78 -9.06
N GLY A 45 -10.93 -11.84 -9.08
CA GLY A 45 -10.87 -10.80 -10.11
C GLY A 45 -10.78 -11.40 -11.51
N ARG A 46 -9.90 -12.38 -11.72
CA ARG A 46 -9.74 -13.09 -12.99
C ARG A 46 -11.00 -13.87 -13.39
N ARG A 47 -11.65 -14.57 -12.44
CA ARG A 47 -12.89 -15.31 -12.69
C ARG A 47 -14.02 -14.37 -13.09
N ALA A 48 -14.16 -13.24 -12.40
CA ALA A 48 -15.18 -12.23 -12.70
C ALA A 48 -14.88 -11.46 -13.99
N GLY A 49 -13.61 -11.37 -14.41
CA GLY A 49 -13.16 -10.56 -15.55
C GLY A 49 -13.35 -9.06 -15.35
N THR A 50 -13.44 -8.62 -14.10
CA THR A 50 -13.75 -7.24 -13.70
C THR A 50 -13.26 -6.97 -12.28
N GLY A 51 -13.27 -5.69 -11.88
CA GLY A 51 -12.86 -5.25 -10.55
C GLY A 51 -13.86 -5.59 -9.44
N THR A 52 -13.78 -4.83 -8.38
CA THR A 52 -14.40 -5.12 -7.07
C THR A 52 -15.89 -5.44 -7.15
N LEU A 53 -16.69 -4.58 -7.78
CA LEU A 53 -18.16 -4.73 -7.78
C LEU A 53 -18.61 -6.01 -8.47
N GLY A 54 -18.02 -6.34 -9.61
CA GLY A 54 -18.32 -7.56 -10.35
C GLY A 54 -17.80 -8.80 -9.64
N ALA A 55 -16.64 -8.74 -9.03
CA ALA A 55 -16.05 -9.83 -8.27
C ALA A 55 -16.89 -10.25 -7.07
N TYR A 56 -17.40 -9.30 -6.28
CA TYR A 56 -18.33 -9.60 -5.18
C TYR A 56 -19.66 -10.17 -5.69
N LYS A 57 -20.19 -9.61 -6.79
CA LYS A 57 -21.42 -10.12 -7.42
C LYS A 57 -21.24 -11.57 -7.90
N GLU A 58 -20.11 -11.88 -8.51
CA GLU A 58 -19.77 -13.24 -8.98
C GLU A 58 -19.63 -14.21 -7.82
N ALA A 59 -18.82 -13.88 -6.80
CA ALA A 59 -18.57 -14.75 -5.65
C ALA A 59 -19.86 -15.08 -4.89
N TRP A 60 -20.68 -14.08 -4.59
CA TRP A 60 -21.97 -14.26 -3.93
C TRP A 60 -22.99 -14.93 -4.84
N GLY A 61 -22.89 -14.70 -6.15
CA GLY A 61 -23.73 -15.30 -7.19
C GLY A 61 -23.67 -16.82 -7.23
N THR A 62 -22.59 -17.42 -6.73
CA THR A 62 -22.48 -18.90 -6.58
C THR A 62 -23.56 -19.48 -5.66
N ARG A 63 -24.18 -18.64 -4.80
CA ARG A 63 -25.32 -19.00 -3.92
C ARG A 63 -26.68 -18.64 -4.50
N GLY A 64 -26.72 -18.01 -5.67
CA GLY A 64 -27.96 -17.64 -6.37
C GLY A 64 -28.04 -16.16 -6.73
N LYS A 65 -29.00 -15.81 -7.60
CA LYS A 65 -29.14 -14.46 -8.17
C LYS A 65 -29.32 -13.37 -7.11
N THR A 66 -30.12 -13.63 -6.07
CA THR A 66 -30.38 -12.68 -4.98
C THR A 66 -29.11 -12.43 -4.17
N ALA A 67 -28.38 -13.48 -3.80
CA ALA A 67 -27.10 -13.34 -3.13
C ALA A 67 -26.11 -12.53 -3.97
N GLY A 68 -26.02 -12.78 -5.28
CA GLY A 68 -25.16 -12.02 -6.17
C GLY A 68 -25.50 -10.51 -6.21
N ARG A 69 -26.79 -10.13 -6.13
CA ARG A 69 -27.17 -8.72 -6.00
C ARG A 69 -26.68 -8.09 -4.69
N VAL A 70 -26.84 -8.83 -3.58
CA VAL A 70 -26.33 -8.39 -2.27
C VAL A 70 -24.81 -8.23 -2.31
N GLY A 71 -24.07 -9.21 -2.84
CA GLY A 71 -22.64 -9.11 -3.01
C GLY A 71 -22.22 -7.87 -3.81
N GLY A 72 -22.89 -7.58 -4.92
CA GLY A 72 -22.63 -6.39 -5.73
C GLY A 72 -22.91 -5.06 -4.99
N ILE A 73 -23.79 -5.05 -3.99
CA ILE A 73 -24.01 -3.89 -3.11
C ILE A 73 -22.90 -3.80 -2.06
N LEU A 74 -22.56 -4.92 -1.42
CA LEU A 74 -21.53 -4.97 -0.39
C LEU A 74 -20.14 -4.58 -0.93
N GLY A 75 -19.83 -4.89 -2.19
CA GLY A 75 -18.58 -4.51 -2.86
C GLY A 75 -18.33 -2.99 -2.93
N TRP A 76 -19.35 -2.16 -2.75
CA TRP A 76 -19.16 -0.72 -2.69
C TRP A 76 -18.36 -0.26 -1.48
N LEU A 77 -18.42 -0.98 -0.35
CA LEU A 77 -17.69 -0.61 0.84
C LEU A 77 -16.15 -0.69 0.65
N PRO A 78 -15.54 -1.84 0.26
CA PRO A 78 -14.10 -1.89 0.01
C PRO A 78 -13.69 -1.02 -1.19
N LEU A 79 -14.57 -0.82 -2.18
CA LEU A 79 -14.31 0.08 -3.29
C LEU A 79 -14.21 1.54 -2.84
N ALA A 80 -15.15 2.00 -2.00
CA ALA A 80 -15.09 3.31 -1.37
C ALA A 80 -13.82 3.46 -0.52
N GLY A 81 -13.41 2.40 0.18
CA GLY A 81 -12.14 2.35 0.90
C GLY A 81 -10.94 2.65 0.00
N SER A 82 -10.88 2.04 -1.17
CA SER A 82 -9.81 2.32 -2.16
C SER A 82 -9.79 3.79 -2.58
N LEU A 83 -10.94 4.41 -2.81
CA LEU A 83 -11.01 5.84 -3.14
C LEU A 83 -10.61 6.74 -1.96
N CYS A 84 -11.10 6.43 -0.77
CA CYS A 84 -10.79 7.22 0.43
C CYS A 84 -9.29 7.17 0.79
N ILE A 85 -8.65 6.00 0.65
CA ILE A 85 -7.19 5.90 0.77
C ILE A 85 -6.51 6.71 -0.32
N ALA A 86 -6.94 6.60 -1.58
CA ALA A 86 -6.32 7.33 -2.69
C ALA A 86 -6.32 8.85 -2.44
N ILE A 87 -7.40 9.40 -1.91
CA ILE A 87 -7.51 10.82 -1.56
C ILE A 87 -6.43 11.24 -0.54
N GLY A 88 -6.34 10.55 0.59
CA GLY A 88 -5.35 10.87 1.62
C GLY A 88 -3.92 10.56 1.18
N TYR A 89 -3.74 9.49 0.43
CA TYR A 89 -2.45 9.07 -0.11
C TYR A 89 -1.89 10.07 -1.13
N ALA A 90 -2.75 10.66 -1.98
CA ALA A 90 -2.37 11.71 -2.93
C ALA A 90 -1.80 12.93 -2.22
N VAL A 91 -2.28 13.30 -1.03
CA VAL A 91 -1.74 14.41 -0.24
C VAL A 91 -0.28 14.15 0.15
N ILE A 92 0.04 12.97 0.66
CA ILE A 92 1.43 12.62 1.04
C ILE A 92 2.34 12.59 -0.18
N VAL A 93 1.88 12.03 -1.30
CA VAL A 93 2.66 12.02 -2.55
C VAL A 93 2.87 13.45 -3.07
N THR A 94 1.92 14.35 -2.85
CA THR A 94 2.04 15.78 -3.15
C THR A 94 3.14 16.43 -2.33
N TYR A 95 3.23 16.12 -1.03
CA TYR A 95 4.31 16.60 -0.17
C TYR A 95 5.68 16.09 -0.62
N ILE A 96 5.74 14.83 -1.07
CA ILE A 96 6.97 14.23 -1.63
C ILE A 96 7.38 14.96 -2.91
N LEU A 97 6.43 15.30 -3.78
CA LEU A 97 6.73 16.07 -4.99
C LEU A 97 7.25 17.47 -4.65
N LYS A 98 6.66 18.14 -3.65
CA LYS A 98 7.18 19.41 -3.16
C LYS A 98 8.60 19.26 -2.62
N ALA A 99 8.86 18.23 -1.81
CA ALA A 99 10.21 17.95 -1.30
C ALA A 99 11.22 17.67 -2.42
N LEU A 100 10.81 16.98 -3.47
CA LEU A 100 11.63 16.78 -4.68
C LEU A 100 11.97 18.10 -5.36
N VAL A 101 10.98 18.94 -5.61
CA VAL A 101 11.18 20.25 -6.28
C VAL A 101 12.07 21.16 -5.44
N ASP A 102 11.86 21.23 -4.13
CA ASP A 102 12.66 22.05 -3.22
C ASP A 102 14.08 21.48 -3.04
N SER A 103 14.27 20.16 -3.17
CA SER A 103 15.60 19.54 -3.25
C SER A 103 16.31 19.90 -4.55
N LEU A 104 15.60 19.87 -5.69
CA LEU A 104 16.14 20.30 -7.00
C LEU A 104 16.51 21.78 -7.02
N ALA A 105 15.71 22.62 -6.39
CA ALA A 105 16.00 24.05 -6.23
C ALA A 105 17.16 24.31 -5.25
N GLY A 106 17.39 23.38 -4.29
CA GLY A 106 18.36 23.53 -3.21
C GLY A 106 17.82 24.20 -1.96
N THR A 107 16.59 24.68 -1.97
CA THR A 107 15.93 25.36 -0.84
C THR A 107 15.75 24.44 0.37
N LEU A 108 15.41 23.18 0.15
CA LEU A 108 15.30 22.18 1.23
C LEU A 108 16.66 21.90 1.90
N MET A 109 17.78 22.09 1.21
CA MET A 109 19.12 21.82 1.75
C MET A 109 19.64 22.89 2.71
N THR A 110 18.99 24.05 2.78
CA THR A 110 19.38 25.20 3.61
C THR A 110 18.31 25.62 4.60
N ALA A 111 17.09 25.10 4.45
CA ALA A 111 15.95 25.42 5.33
C ALA A 111 16.04 24.62 6.64
N ASP A 112 15.47 25.16 7.71
CA ASP A 112 15.09 24.34 8.86
C ASP A 112 13.96 23.39 8.43
N ALA A 113 14.23 22.09 8.47
CA ALA A 113 13.31 21.10 7.93
C ALA A 113 11.96 21.07 8.65
N ALA A 114 11.93 21.33 9.96
CA ALA A 114 10.69 21.36 10.73
C ALA A 114 9.85 22.59 10.40
N ALA A 115 10.47 23.76 10.30
CA ALA A 115 9.81 24.99 9.87
C ALA A 115 9.31 24.86 8.43
N TRP A 116 10.15 24.37 7.52
CA TRP A 116 9.79 24.14 6.12
C TRP A 116 8.57 23.23 5.98
N PHE A 117 8.54 22.09 6.70
CA PHE A 117 7.39 21.18 6.67
C PHE A 117 6.16 21.81 7.31
N GLY A 118 6.31 22.48 8.46
CA GLY A 118 5.23 23.18 9.18
C GLY A 118 4.55 24.26 8.35
N ASP A 119 5.32 25.03 7.58
CA ASP A 119 4.82 26.17 6.81
C ASP A 119 3.73 25.77 5.79
N PHE A 120 3.93 24.67 5.05
CA PHE A 120 2.93 24.25 4.07
C PHE A 120 1.95 23.21 4.58
N SER A 121 2.38 22.32 5.50
CA SER A 121 1.51 21.25 6.00
C SER A 121 0.46 21.70 7.01
N SER A 122 0.60 22.91 7.57
CA SER A 122 -0.39 23.51 8.48
C SER A 122 -1.46 24.35 7.77
N GLN A 123 -1.18 24.77 6.53
CA GLN A 123 -2.05 25.70 5.80
C GLN A 123 -2.89 25.00 4.74
N PRO A 124 -4.18 25.36 4.59
CA PRO A 124 -5.00 24.85 3.49
C PRO A 124 -4.52 25.45 2.15
N TYR A 125 -4.64 24.66 1.10
CA TYR A 125 -4.38 25.09 -0.29
C TYR A 125 -2.94 25.55 -0.57
N SER A 126 -1.98 25.11 0.23
CA SER A 126 -0.57 25.52 0.12
C SER A 126 0.20 24.78 -0.98
N VAL A 127 -0.26 23.60 -1.39
CA VAL A 127 0.43 22.70 -2.33
C VAL A 127 -0.41 22.36 -3.57
N ILE A 128 -1.42 23.16 -3.91
CA ILE A 128 -2.34 22.96 -5.05
C ILE A 128 -1.62 22.56 -6.35
N PRO A 129 -0.58 23.27 -6.84
CA PRO A 129 0.07 22.93 -8.10
C PRO A 129 0.66 21.50 -8.09
N TYR A 130 1.29 21.14 -6.99
CA TYR A 130 1.86 19.80 -6.81
C TYR A 130 0.76 18.74 -6.73
N HIS A 131 -0.36 19.04 -6.07
CA HIS A 131 -1.51 18.14 -5.94
C HIS A 131 -2.15 17.86 -7.30
N ILE A 132 -2.35 18.88 -8.12
CA ILE A 132 -2.85 18.74 -9.49
C ILE A 132 -1.91 17.88 -10.33
N ILE A 133 -0.59 18.07 -10.22
CA ILE A 133 0.41 17.30 -10.95
C ILE A 133 0.37 15.82 -10.53
N VAL A 134 0.30 15.54 -9.23
CA VAL A 134 0.27 14.17 -8.72
C VAL A 134 -0.99 13.45 -9.16
N VAL A 135 -2.16 14.01 -8.91
CA VAL A 135 -3.44 13.40 -9.27
C VAL A 135 -3.60 13.31 -10.78
N GLY A 136 -3.42 14.42 -11.49
CA GLY A 136 -3.55 14.48 -12.95
C GLY A 136 -2.52 13.59 -13.64
N GLY A 137 -1.26 13.67 -13.26
CA GLY A 137 -0.18 12.83 -13.79
C GLY A 137 -0.43 11.34 -13.57
N THR A 138 -0.88 10.94 -12.38
CA THR A 138 -1.24 9.54 -12.12
C THR A 138 -2.40 9.08 -12.99
N LEU A 139 -3.48 9.87 -13.08
CA LEU A 139 -4.65 9.54 -13.90
C LEU A 139 -4.32 9.46 -15.40
N LEU A 140 -3.38 10.28 -15.89
CA LEU A 140 -2.88 10.17 -17.27
C LEU A 140 -2.19 8.82 -17.52
N THR A 141 -1.48 8.26 -16.54
CA THR A 141 -0.87 6.93 -16.69
C THR A 141 -1.90 5.79 -16.73
N LEU A 142 -3.16 6.07 -16.40
CA LEU A 142 -4.26 5.10 -16.45
C LEU A 142 -5.10 5.18 -17.73
N PHE A 143 -4.79 6.10 -18.62
CA PHE A 143 -5.62 6.39 -19.79
C PHE A 143 -5.90 5.15 -20.68
N LEU A 144 -4.90 4.30 -20.86
CA LEU A 144 -5.01 3.05 -21.62
C LEU A 144 -5.21 1.80 -20.70
N GLY A 145 -5.60 2.00 -19.44
CA GLY A 145 -5.81 0.91 -18.48
C GLY A 145 -4.56 0.07 -18.21
N ALA A 146 -4.70 -1.26 -18.20
CA ALA A 146 -3.61 -2.20 -17.89
C ALA A 146 -2.33 -1.96 -18.70
N HIS A 147 -2.45 -1.64 -19.98
CA HIS A 147 -1.30 -1.41 -20.87
C HIS A 147 -0.46 -0.21 -20.43
N SER A 148 -1.10 0.92 -20.07
CA SER A 148 -0.39 2.10 -19.56
C SER A 148 0.28 1.81 -18.21
N ILE A 149 -0.43 1.13 -17.31
CA ILE A 149 0.08 0.76 -15.99
C ILE A 149 1.34 -0.11 -16.15
N GLU A 150 1.26 -1.15 -16.98
CA GLU A 150 2.38 -2.04 -17.26
C GLU A 150 3.60 -1.30 -17.79
N LYS A 151 3.40 -0.45 -18.82
CA LYS A 151 4.48 0.34 -19.42
C LYS A 151 5.16 1.26 -18.44
N THR A 152 4.38 1.94 -17.60
CA THR A 152 4.90 2.87 -16.59
C THR A 152 5.70 2.12 -15.53
N ASN A 153 5.15 1.03 -15.00
CA ASN A 153 5.79 0.27 -13.93
C ASN A 153 7.03 -0.52 -14.38
N LYS A 154 7.12 -0.92 -15.65
CA LYS A 154 8.35 -1.51 -16.22
C LYS A 154 9.57 -0.60 -16.12
N VAL A 155 9.36 0.71 -16.07
CA VAL A 155 10.44 1.70 -15.91
C VAL A 155 10.61 2.08 -14.45
N MET A 156 9.52 2.42 -13.77
CA MET A 156 9.57 2.95 -12.39
C MET A 156 10.10 1.93 -11.38
N MET A 157 9.70 0.67 -11.48
CA MET A 157 10.06 -0.32 -10.45
C MET A 157 11.54 -0.72 -10.49
N PRO A 158 12.15 -1.05 -11.62
CA PRO A 158 13.60 -1.28 -11.65
C PRO A 158 14.41 -0.08 -11.16
N LEU A 159 14.03 1.14 -11.56
CA LEU A 159 14.70 2.37 -11.10
C LEU A 159 14.55 2.55 -9.59
N PHE A 160 13.36 2.29 -9.03
CA PHE A 160 13.15 2.31 -7.58
C PHE A 160 14.16 1.41 -6.85
N PHE A 161 14.27 0.14 -7.25
CA PHE A 161 15.20 -0.79 -6.62
C PHE A 161 16.68 -0.36 -6.76
N ILE A 162 17.08 0.09 -7.95
CA ILE A 162 18.44 0.57 -8.19
C ILE A 162 18.74 1.75 -7.28
N ILE A 163 17.86 2.72 -7.20
CA ILE A 163 18.01 3.92 -6.37
C ILE A 163 18.15 3.53 -4.90
N PHE A 164 17.25 2.68 -4.38
CA PHE A 164 17.30 2.28 -2.98
C PHE A 164 18.55 1.46 -2.64
N VAL A 165 19.05 0.64 -3.56
CA VAL A 165 20.33 -0.07 -3.38
C VAL A 165 21.49 0.91 -3.31
N VAL A 166 21.54 1.93 -4.19
CA VAL A 166 22.57 2.98 -4.15
C VAL A 166 22.52 3.74 -2.82
N LEU A 167 21.32 4.11 -2.36
CA LEU A 167 21.14 4.77 -1.06
C LEU A 167 21.55 3.87 0.11
N ALA A 168 21.23 2.57 0.07
CA ALA A 168 21.62 1.61 1.11
C ALA A 168 23.16 1.48 1.21
N VAL A 169 23.86 1.40 0.08
CA VAL A 169 25.33 1.39 0.06
C VAL A 169 25.87 2.69 0.67
N ARG A 170 25.32 3.84 0.31
CA ARG A 170 25.74 5.13 0.87
C ARG A 170 25.54 5.21 2.38
N VAL A 171 24.39 4.77 2.87
CA VAL A 171 24.05 4.78 4.30
C VAL A 171 24.92 3.78 5.08
N ALA A 172 25.25 2.63 4.51
CA ALA A 172 26.13 1.65 5.14
C ALA A 172 27.54 2.21 5.45
N LEU A 173 27.95 3.24 4.71
CA LEU A 173 29.24 3.92 4.91
C LEU A 173 29.16 5.07 5.95
N LEU A 174 28.00 5.36 6.51
CA LEU A 174 27.85 6.38 7.55
C LEU A 174 28.38 5.87 8.91
N PRO A 175 29.07 6.71 9.67
CA PRO A 175 29.43 6.38 11.04
C PRO A 175 28.19 6.11 11.89
N GLY A 176 28.16 5.04 12.67
CA GLY A 176 27.05 4.68 13.54
C GLY A 176 25.92 3.87 12.86
N SER A 177 25.95 3.69 11.54
CA SER A 177 24.95 2.90 10.81
C SER A 177 24.86 1.43 11.27
N ALA A 178 25.97 0.86 11.74
CA ALA A 178 26.06 -0.51 12.22
C ALA A 178 25.04 -0.83 13.34
N GLU A 179 24.77 0.11 14.24
CA GLU A 179 23.78 -0.07 15.31
C GLU A 179 22.37 -0.17 14.75
N GLY A 180 22.04 0.57 13.68
CA GLY A 180 20.76 0.45 12.97
C GLY A 180 20.57 -0.92 12.32
N TYR A 181 21.61 -1.46 11.68
CA TYR A 181 21.56 -2.83 11.13
C TYR A 181 21.41 -3.88 12.24
N LYS A 182 22.14 -3.73 13.34
CA LYS A 182 22.01 -4.60 14.50
C LYS A 182 20.60 -4.57 15.07
N PHE A 183 20.00 -3.39 15.19
CA PHE A 183 18.62 -3.23 15.62
C PHE A 183 17.63 -3.95 14.70
N MET A 184 17.81 -3.86 13.37
CA MET A 184 16.94 -4.51 12.40
C MET A 184 17.00 -6.04 12.42
N PHE A 185 18.20 -6.61 12.61
CA PHE A 185 18.42 -8.05 12.43
C PHE A 185 18.64 -8.83 13.72
N THR A 186 18.72 -8.15 14.87
CA THR A 186 18.84 -8.83 16.16
C THR A 186 17.47 -8.87 16.85
N PRO A 187 16.78 -10.03 16.88
CA PRO A 187 15.48 -10.13 17.50
C PRO A 187 15.57 -9.92 19.02
N ARG A 188 14.78 -9.01 19.54
CA ARG A 188 14.54 -8.87 20.97
C ARG A 188 13.37 -9.78 21.34
N TRP A 189 13.66 -10.99 21.79
CA TRP A 189 12.67 -12.03 22.05
C TRP A 189 11.62 -11.63 23.09
N GLU A 190 11.98 -10.77 24.05
CA GLU A 190 11.04 -10.19 25.02
C GLU A 190 9.89 -9.43 24.33
N ALA A 191 10.15 -8.80 23.20
CA ALA A 191 9.14 -8.06 22.42
C ALA A 191 8.01 -8.96 21.92
N LEU A 192 8.26 -10.26 21.69
CA LEU A 192 7.22 -11.22 21.26
C LEU A 192 6.14 -11.46 22.30
N LYS A 193 6.37 -11.08 23.57
CA LYS A 193 5.39 -11.19 24.64
C LYS A 193 4.30 -10.13 24.56
N ASP A 194 4.55 -9.03 23.85
CA ASP A 194 3.56 -7.98 23.62
C ASP A 194 2.62 -8.38 22.46
N PRO A 195 1.33 -8.62 22.71
CA PRO A 195 0.37 -8.96 21.65
C PRO A 195 0.25 -7.89 20.58
N MET A 196 0.50 -6.62 20.93
CA MET A 196 0.36 -5.51 19.99
C MET A 196 1.40 -5.54 18.86
N ILE A 197 2.59 -6.09 19.11
CA ILE A 197 3.60 -6.26 18.04
C ILE A 197 3.09 -7.20 16.96
N TRP A 198 2.39 -8.26 17.33
CA TRP A 198 1.75 -9.19 16.40
C TRP A 198 0.66 -8.50 15.58
N VAL A 199 -0.14 -7.66 16.22
CA VAL A 199 -1.20 -6.90 15.56
C VAL A 199 -0.63 -5.88 14.59
N TRP A 200 0.39 -5.12 15.00
CA TRP A 200 1.06 -4.15 14.12
C TRP A 200 1.74 -4.81 12.91
N ALA A 201 2.41 -5.94 13.13
CA ALA A 201 3.07 -6.67 12.04
C ALA A 201 2.05 -7.28 11.06
N MET A 202 0.93 -7.79 11.57
CA MET A 202 -0.19 -8.31 10.77
C MET A 202 -0.82 -7.19 9.96
N GLY A 203 -1.14 -6.05 10.57
CA GLY A 203 -1.71 -4.89 9.90
C GLY A 203 -0.79 -4.36 8.81
N GLN A 204 0.52 -4.26 9.09
CA GLN A 204 1.51 -3.85 8.10
C GLN A 204 1.54 -4.81 6.91
N ALA A 205 1.46 -6.13 7.12
CA ALA A 205 1.45 -7.11 6.04
C ALA A 205 0.17 -7.03 5.19
N PHE A 206 -1.00 -6.85 5.82
CA PHE A 206 -2.27 -6.64 5.11
C PHE A 206 -2.22 -5.39 4.24
N PHE A 207 -1.74 -4.29 4.81
CA PHE A 207 -1.69 -3.00 4.14
C PHE A 207 -0.68 -2.99 2.99
N SER A 208 0.52 -3.52 3.23
CA SER A 208 1.60 -3.60 2.23
C SER A 208 1.20 -4.43 1.01
N LEU A 209 0.61 -5.61 1.24
CA LEU A 209 0.13 -6.48 0.17
C LEU A 209 -1.19 -6.02 -0.46
N SER A 210 -1.78 -4.94 0.05
CA SER A 210 -3.07 -4.39 -0.44
C SER A 210 -4.21 -5.42 -0.45
N VAL A 211 -4.22 -6.36 0.49
CA VAL A 211 -5.28 -7.39 0.64
C VAL A 211 -6.47 -6.76 1.37
N THR A 212 -7.14 -5.85 0.70
CA THR A 212 -8.16 -4.96 1.27
C THR A 212 -9.59 -5.30 0.83
N GLY A 213 -9.76 -6.40 0.10
CA GLY A 213 -11.03 -6.76 -0.51
C GLY A 213 -11.37 -5.95 -1.77
N SER A 214 -10.41 -5.21 -2.34
CA SER A 214 -10.63 -4.35 -3.52
C SER A 214 -9.40 -4.23 -4.43
N GLY A 215 -8.31 -3.65 -3.96
CA GLY A 215 -7.22 -3.17 -4.79
C GLY A 215 -6.57 -4.24 -5.68
N MET A 216 -6.38 -5.45 -5.20
CA MET A 216 -5.73 -6.51 -5.96
C MET A 216 -6.69 -7.28 -6.88
N ILE A 217 -7.99 -7.15 -6.67
CA ILE A 217 -9.02 -7.79 -7.50
C ILE A 217 -8.92 -7.31 -8.95
N VAL A 218 -8.75 -6.00 -9.18
CA VAL A 218 -8.64 -5.44 -10.53
C VAL A 218 -7.42 -5.95 -11.27
N TYR A 219 -6.30 -6.13 -10.60
CA TYR A 219 -5.12 -6.73 -11.23
C TYR A 219 -5.32 -8.21 -11.53
N GLY A 220 -6.07 -8.91 -10.69
CA GLY A 220 -6.53 -10.27 -11.00
C GLY A 220 -7.34 -10.34 -12.29
N ALA A 221 -8.23 -9.37 -12.52
CA ALA A 221 -9.03 -9.29 -13.74
C ALA A 221 -8.19 -9.13 -15.01
N TYR A 222 -6.96 -8.60 -14.89
CA TYR A 222 -6.03 -8.41 -16.00
C TYR A 222 -5.08 -9.59 -16.23
N LEU A 223 -5.06 -10.57 -15.31
CA LEU A 223 -4.22 -11.75 -15.46
C LEU A 223 -4.78 -12.70 -16.51
N SER A 224 -3.87 -13.24 -17.35
CA SER A 224 -4.19 -14.31 -18.28
C SER A 224 -4.68 -15.57 -17.55
N LYS A 225 -5.51 -16.37 -18.23
CA LYS A 225 -5.99 -17.66 -17.71
C LYS A 225 -4.88 -18.70 -17.57
N ASP A 226 -3.78 -18.51 -18.28
CA ASP A 226 -2.63 -19.42 -18.27
C ASP A 226 -1.66 -19.14 -17.10
N GLU A 227 -1.85 -18.02 -16.40
CA GLU A 227 -1.01 -17.65 -15.26
C GLU A 227 -1.42 -18.39 -13.99
N ASP A 228 -0.44 -18.88 -13.23
CA ASP A 228 -0.65 -19.40 -11.88
C ASP A 228 -0.79 -18.23 -10.89
N VAL A 229 -2.02 -17.96 -10.44
CA VAL A 229 -2.30 -16.83 -9.53
C VAL A 229 -1.57 -16.92 -8.20
N VAL A 230 -1.26 -18.14 -7.73
CA VAL A 230 -0.52 -18.34 -6.48
C VAL A 230 0.95 -17.98 -6.68
N ASP A 231 1.52 -18.39 -7.81
CA ASP A 231 2.89 -18.04 -8.18
C ASP A 231 3.06 -16.54 -8.37
N VAL A 232 2.15 -15.91 -9.10
CA VAL A 232 2.12 -14.44 -9.27
C VAL A 232 2.00 -13.72 -7.92
N ALA A 233 1.14 -14.18 -7.04
CA ALA A 233 0.94 -13.59 -5.72
C ALA A 233 2.18 -13.74 -4.82
N GLN A 234 2.82 -14.91 -4.84
CA GLN A 234 4.05 -15.14 -4.07
C GLN A 234 5.21 -14.27 -4.55
N HIS A 235 5.38 -14.11 -5.87
CA HIS A 235 6.37 -13.18 -6.42
C HIS A 235 6.04 -11.73 -6.07
N THR A 236 4.76 -11.35 -6.13
CA THR A 236 4.32 -10.02 -5.71
C THR A 236 4.67 -9.78 -4.24
N ALA A 237 4.35 -10.71 -3.35
CA ALA A 237 4.66 -10.60 -1.92
C ALA A 237 6.18 -10.56 -1.65
N LEU A 238 6.96 -11.34 -2.40
CA LEU A 238 8.41 -11.36 -2.30
C LEU A 238 9.02 -10.00 -2.69
N PHE A 239 8.67 -9.45 -3.85
CA PHE A 239 9.21 -8.16 -4.30
C PHE A 239 8.72 -7.00 -3.43
N ASP A 240 7.48 -7.06 -2.94
CA ASP A 240 6.94 -6.11 -1.96
C ASP A 240 7.78 -6.12 -0.67
N THR A 241 8.06 -7.30 -0.15
CA THR A 241 8.89 -7.48 1.06
C THR A 241 10.34 -7.02 0.84
N ILE A 242 10.94 -7.35 -0.31
CA ILE A 242 12.28 -6.88 -0.66
C ILE A 242 12.30 -5.35 -0.69
N ALA A 243 11.30 -4.71 -1.29
CA ALA A 243 11.20 -3.25 -1.33
C ALA A 243 11.10 -2.65 0.09
N ALA A 244 10.29 -3.24 0.97
CA ALA A 244 10.15 -2.81 2.36
C ALA A 244 11.48 -2.94 3.14
N VAL A 245 12.16 -4.08 3.01
CA VAL A 245 13.43 -4.32 3.71
C VAL A 245 14.54 -3.41 3.17
N VAL A 246 14.64 -3.24 1.84
CA VAL A 246 15.65 -2.35 1.24
C VAL A 246 15.40 -0.89 1.64
N ALA A 247 14.17 -0.44 1.72
CA ALA A 247 13.84 0.89 2.25
C ALA A 247 14.24 1.02 3.73
N ALA A 248 13.96 0.02 4.55
CA ALA A 248 14.37 0.01 5.95
C ALA A 248 15.90 0.01 6.13
N LEU A 249 16.64 -0.68 5.23
CA LEU A 249 18.12 -0.66 5.21
C LEU A 249 18.71 0.73 4.90
N VAL A 250 17.93 1.63 4.32
CA VAL A 250 18.29 3.03 4.12
C VAL A 250 17.91 3.86 5.35
N ILE A 251 16.63 3.80 5.73
CA ILE A 251 16.04 4.74 6.68
C ILE A 251 16.51 4.49 8.11
N ILE A 252 16.44 3.25 8.58
CA ILE A 252 16.75 2.93 9.98
C ILE A 252 18.23 3.19 10.32
N PRO A 253 19.22 2.68 9.57
CA PRO A 253 20.61 2.96 9.88
C PRO A 253 20.98 4.45 9.73
N ALA A 254 20.34 5.18 8.79
CA ALA A 254 20.52 6.61 8.68
C ALA A 254 20.03 7.35 9.94
N CYS A 255 18.84 7.02 10.44
CA CYS A 255 18.34 7.57 11.70
C CYS A 255 19.25 7.27 12.89
N PHE A 256 19.74 6.04 13.00
CA PHE A 256 20.69 5.66 14.06
C PHE A 256 22.01 6.43 13.97
N SER A 257 22.54 6.66 12.76
CA SER A 257 23.77 7.42 12.56
C SER A 257 23.67 8.88 13.05
N TYR A 258 22.47 9.44 13.04
CA TYR A 258 22.21 10.84 13.41
C TYR A 258 21.39 10.97 14.72
N GLY A 259 21.18 9.87 15.44
CA GLY A 259 20.42 9.88 16.70
C GLY A 259 18.97 10.33 16.55
N GLN A 260 18.38 10.10 15.37
CA GLN A 260 16.99 10.50 15.05
C GLN A 260 15.98 9.40 15.34
N ASP A 261 14.75 9.79 15.66
CA ASP A 261 13.67 8.84 15.90
C ASP A 261 13.12 8.25 14.60
N VAL A 262 13.15 6.92 14.47
CA VAL A 262 12.58 6.20 13.34
C VAL A 262 11.05 6.19 13.42
N GLY A 263 10.47 6.29 14.62
CA GLY A 263 9.03 6.24 14.88
C GLY A 263 8.29 7.56 14.70
N ALA A 264 8.89 8.57 14.07
CA ALA A 264 8.37 9.93 14.01
C ALA A 264 7.13 10.15 13.08
N GLY A 265 6.53 9.09 12.53
CA GLY A 265 5.39 9.22 11.63
C GLY A 265 5.71 10.02 10.35
N PRO A 266 4.83 10.94 9.89
CA PRO A 266 5.09 11.77 8.70
C PRO A 266 6.36 12.61 8.79
N SER A 267 6.74 13.04 10.00
CA SER A 267 7.97 13.80 10.23
C SER A 267 9.23 13.05 9.85
N LEU A 268 9.19 11.72 9.81
CA LEU A 268 10.32 10.90 9.33
C LEU A 268 10.72 11.29 7.90
N LEU A 269 9.75 11.46 7.00
CA LEU A 269 10.01 11.77 5.59
C LEU A 269 10.36 13.25 5.34
N PHE A 270 9.76 14.16 6.13
CA PHE A 270 9.75 15.58 5.80
C PHE A 270 10.57 16.44 6.77
N VAL A 271 10.99 15.87 7.90
CA VAL A 271 11.86 16.51 8.88
C VAL A 271 13.14 15.71 9.09
N THR A 272 13.00 14.45 9.54
CA THR A 272 14.16 13.62 9.92
C THR A 272 15.08 13.35 8.73
N LEU A 273 14.55 12.83 7.63
CA LEU A 273 15.36 12.53 6.44
C LEU A 273 15.97 13.79 5.80
N PRO A 274 15.26 14.91 5.60
CA PRO A 274 15.89 16.16 5.16
C PRO A 274 17.04 16.61 6.05
N THR A 275 16.86 16.59 7.38
CA THR A 275 17.92 16.95 8.33
C THR A 275 19.18 16.08 8.14
N ILE A 276 19.00 14.76 8.00
CA ILE A 276 20.12 13.83 7.72
C ILE A 276 20.78 14.18 6.38
N LEU A 277 19.97 14.41 5.36
CA LEU A 277 20.47 14.69 4.00
C LEU A 277 21.20 16.02 3.88
N GLN A 278 20.85 17.00 4.71
CA GLN A 278 21.58 18.28 4.79
C GLN A 278 23.02 18.11 5.30
N ASP A 279 23.25 17.15 6.20
CA ASP A 279 24.54 16.96 6.87
C ASP A 279 25.50 16.04 6.10
N ILE A 280 25.01 15.25 5.14
CA ILE A 280 25.86 14.31 4.41
C ILE A 280 26.47 14.93 3.14
N PRO A 281 27.71 14.53 2.76
CA PRO A 281 28.28 14.92 1.47
C PRO A 281 27.39 14.53 0.29
N LEU A 282 27.19 15.42 -0.67
CA LEU A 282 26.28 15.24 -1.80
C LEU A 282 24.80 15.07 -1.39
N GLY A 283 24.41 15.54 -0.22
CA GLY A 283 23.06 15.35 0.33
C GLY A 283 21.95 15.81 -0.59
N ARG A 284 22.14 16.92 -1.33
CA ARG A 284 21.19 17.36 -2.35
C ARG A 284 20.94 16.32 -3.44
N LEU A 285 22.01 15.67 -3.93
CA LEU A 285 21.88 14.60 -4.92
C LEU A 285 21.10 13.42 -4.34
N PHE A 286 21.42 12.99 -3.13
CA PHE A 286 20.76 11.89 -2.45
C PHE A 286 19.31 12.22 -2.10
N ALA A 287 18.98 13.47 -1.76
CA ALA A 287 17.63 13.94 -1.54
C ALA A 287 16.78 13.80 -2.82
N VAL A 288 17.29 14.31 -3.93
CA VAL A 288 16.62 14.21 -5.25
C VAL A 288 16.38 12.73 -5.61
N ILE A 289 17.40 11.89 -5.49
CA ILE A 289 17.32 10.46 -5.80
C ILE A 289 16.28 9.78 -4.91
N LEU A 290 16.29 10.03 -3.61
CA LEU A 290 15.33 9.47 -2.65
C LEU A 290 13.90 9.86 -2.97
N TYR A 291 13.64 11.16 -3.16
CA TYR A 291 12.27 11.62 -3.45
C TYR A 291 11.76 11.18 -4.83
N VAL A 292 12.63 11.03 -5.82
CA VAL A 292 12.25 10.40 -7.12
C VAL A 292 11.80 8.95 -6.90
N ALA A 293 12.54 8.16 -6.13
CA ALA A 293 12.13 6.78 -5.81
C ALA A 293 10.80 6.74 -5.03
N MET A 294 10.61 7.66 -4.09
CA MET A 294 9.35 7.78 -3.34
C MET A 294 8.18 8.18 -4.24
N ILE A 295 8.37 9.06 -5.22
CA ILE A 295 7.35 9.39 -6.23
C ILE A 295 6.98 8.14 -7.03
N PHE A 296 7.93 7.34 -7.47
CA PHE A 296 7.64 6.10 -8.18
C PHE A 296 6.80 5.13 -7.34
N ALA A 297 7.17 4.94 -6.06
CA ALA A 297 6.40 4.13 -5.13
C ALA A 297 5.00 4.72 -4.90
N GLY A 298 4.89 6.03 -4.73
CA GLY A 298 3.62 6.73 -4.53
C GLY A 298 2.67 6.61 -5.72
N VAL A 299 3.17 6.91 -6.91
CA VAL A 299 2.38 6.86 -8.16
C VAL A 299 1.91 5.43 -8.46
N SER A 300 2.75 4.40 -8.28
CA SER A 300 2.36 3.02 -8.55
C SER A 300 1.22 2.54 -7.63
N SER A 301 1.20 2.98 -6.38
CA SER A 301 0.11 2.69 -5.45
C SER A 301 -1.17 3.47 -5.79
N LEU A 302 -1.05 4.74 -6.15
CA LEU A 302 -2.20 5.54 -6.61
C LEU A 302 -2.81 4.96 -7.89
N GLN A 303 -1.99 4.45 -8.82
CA GLN A 303 -2.48 3.73 -10.00
C GLN A 303 -3.37 2.56 -9.63
N ASN A 304 -2.97 1.74 -8.65
CA ASN A 304 -3.78 0.61 -8.17
C ASN A 304 -5.13 1.08 -7.62
N MET A 305 -5.12 2.05 -6.72
CA MET A 305 -6.32 2.55 -6.05
C MET A 305 -7.30 3.19 -7.05
N PHE A 306 -6.79 4.02 -7.95
CA PHE A 306 -7.62 4.65 -8.99
C PHE A 306 -8.15 3.64 -10.00
N GLU A 307 -7.33 2.64 -10.41
CA GLU A 307 -7.75 1.63 -11.36
C GLU A 307 -8.84 0.73 -10.78
N ALA A 308 -8.75 0.35 -9.51
CA ALA A 308 -9.79 -0.42 -8.85
C ALA A 308 -11.16 0.28 -8.92
N VAL A 309 -11.16 1.60 -8.72
CA VAL A 309 -12.40 2.41 -8.80
C VAL A 309 -12.81 2.63 -10.25
N ALA A 310 -11.88 2.99 -11.13
CA ALA A 310 -12.16 3.29 -12.53
C ALA A 310 -12.77 2.09 -13.26
N GLU A 311 -12.17 0.92 -13.13
CA GLU A 311 -12.64 -0.30 -13.77
C GLU A 311 -14.02 -0.70 -13.22
N SER A 312 -14.19 -0.69 -11.90
CA SER A 312 -15.48 -1.02 -11.26
C SER A 312 -16.62 -0.08 -11.70
N LEU A 313 -16.34 1.22 -11.85
CA LEU A 313 -17.31 2.18 -12.35
C LEU A 313 -17.66 1.95 -13.83
N GLN A 314 -16.64 1.67 -14.68
CA GLN A 314 -16.87 1.35 -16.09
C GLN A 314 -17.69 0.08 -16.26
N HIS A 315 -17.38 -0.97 -15.48
CA HIS A 315 -18.16 -2.19 -15.49
C HIS A 315 -19.62 -1.97 -15.05
N LYS A 316 -19.83 -1.17 -14.01
CA LYS A 316 -21.16 -0.87 -13.48
C LYS A 316 -21.96 0.06 -14.40
N PHE A 317 -21.29 1.01 -15.04
CA PHE A 317 -21.88 2.02 -15.92
C PHE A 317 -21.23 1.99 -17.32
N PRO A 318 -21.57 1.02 -18.18
CA PRO A 318 -20.87 0.81 -19.46
C PRO A 318 -21.01 1.98 -20.46
N LYS A 319 -21.93 2.91 -20.19
CA LYS A 319 -22.10 4.14 -21.00
C LYS A 319 -21.06 5.21 -20.70
N LEU A 320 -20.36 5.12 -19.58
CA LEU A 320 -19.31 6.08 -19.22
C LEU A 320 -18.03 5.75 -19.98
N SER A 321 -17.49 6.72 -20.70
CA SER A 321 -16.18 6.58 -21.33
C SER A 321 -15.06 6.55 -20.27
N ARG A 322 -13.93 5.96 -20.63
CA ARG A 322 -12.74 5.96 -19.76
C ARG A 322 -12.37 7.38 -19.31
N VAL A 323 -12.37 8.33 -20.24
CA VAL A 323 -12.07 9.74 -19.96
C VAL A 323 -13.04 10.35 -18.94
N ALA A 324 -14.34 10.06 -19.09
CA ALA A 324 -15.34 10.58 -18.15
C ALA A 324 -15.12 10.01 -16.72
N VAL A 325 -14.80 8.71 -16.62
CA VAL A 325 -14.53 8.09 -15.32
C VAL A 325 -13.26 8.67 -14.67
N LEU A 326 -12.17 8.82 -15.43
CA LEU A 326 -10.95 9.44 -14.92
C LEU A 326 -11.17 10.91 -14.55
N GLY A 327 -12.00 11.64 -15.30
CA GLY A 327 -12.42 13.00 -14.96
C GLY A 327 -13.20 13.07 -13.64
N ILE A 328 -14.14 12.15 -13.41
CA ILE A 328 -14.87 12.05 -12.14
C ILE A 328 -13.90 11.78 -10.99
N LEU A 329 -12.97 10.84 -11.16
CA LEU A 329 -11.95 10.54 -10.14
C LEU A 329 -11.05 11.73 -9.86
N CYS A 330 -10.66 12.47 -10.90
CA CYS A 330 -9.87 13.70 -10.75
C CYS A 330 -10.61 14.73 -9.89
N VAL A 331 -11.87 15.00 -10.21
CA VAL A 331 -12.70 15.96 -9.46
C VAL A 331 -12.92 15.50 -8.02
N LEU A 332 -13.22 14.23 -7.78
CA LEU A 332 -13.41 13.71 -6.43
C LEU A 332 -12.11 13.76 -5.62
N CYS A 333 -11.01 13.28 -6.20
CA CYS A 333 -9.72 13.22 -5.51
C CYS A 333 -9.18 14.62 -5.20
N LEU A 334 -9.24 15.56 -6.16
CA LEU A 334 -8.83 16.94 -5.91
C LEU A 334 -9.80 17.66 -4.98
N GLY A 335 -11.12 17.51 -5.17
CA GLY A 335 -12.13 18.17 -4.36
C GLY A 335 -12.02 17.84 -2.87
N PHE A 336 -11.88 16.57 -2.53
CA PHE A 336 -11.66 16.15 -1.14
C PHE A 336 -10.19 16.31 -0.72
N GLY A 337 -9.24 16.01 -1.59
CA GLY A 337 -7.82 16.07 -1.28
C GLY A 337 -7.33 17.47 -0.92
N LEU A 338 -7.77 18.52 -1.62
CA LEU A 338 -7.44 19.90 -1.31
C LEU A 338 -7.91 20.31 0.10
N LEU A 339 -9.04 19.76 0.55
CA LEU A 339 -9.53 19.98 1.92
C LEU A 339 -8.69 19.24 2.97
N MET A 340 -7.99 18.17 2.56
CA MET A 340 -7.17 17.32 3.43
C MET A 340 -5.67 17.71 3.39
N GLU A 341 -5.29 18.74 2.65
CA GLU A 341 -3.89 19.20 2.61
C GLU A 341 -3.31 19.54 3.99
N PRO A 342 -4.01 20.21 4.91
CA PRO A 342 -3.49 20.38 6.25
C PRO A 342 -3.34 19.05 6.98
N ILE A 343 -2.15 18.78 7.54
CA ILE A 343 -1.84 17.53 8.26
C ILE A 343 -2.81 17.27 9.42
N SER A 344 -3.34 18.33 10.02
CA SER A 344 -4.36 18.28 11.08
C SER A 344 -5.71 17.75 10.61
N LYS A 345 -6.01 17.81 9.30
CA LYS A 345 -7.20 17.22 8.67
C LYS A 345 -6.88 15.87 8.03
N TRP A 346 -5.68 15.75 7.49
CA TRP A 346 -5.19 14.51 6.88
C TRP A 346 -5.13 13.34 7.87
N GLY A 347 -4.56 13.58 9.07
CA GLY A 347 -4.45 12.55 10.11
C GLY A 347 -5.81 11.93 10.45
N PRO A 348 -6.81 12.70 10.92
CA PRO A 348 -8.14 12.17 11.22
C PRO A 348 -8.84 11.49 10.02
N TRP A 349 -8.62 11.95 8.79
CA TRP A 349 -9.14 11.27 7.59
C TRP A 349 -8.52 9.89 7.41
N MET A 350 -7.18 9.81 7.49
CA MET A 350 -6.47 8.54 7.35
C MET A 350 -6.80 7.57 8.48
N ASP A 351 -6.91 8.06 9.71
CA ASP A 351 -7.35 7.26 10.86
C ASP A 351 -8.75 6.69 10.64
N PHE A 352 -9.70 7.51 10.21
CA PHE A 352 -11.04 7.04 9.90
C PHE A 352 -11.03 5.93 8.85
N VAL A 353 -10.27 6.11 7.78
CA VAL A 353 -10.18 5.12 6.70
C VAL A 353 -9.49 3.85 7.16
N SER A 354 -8.37 3.97 7.89
CA SER A 354 -7.55 2.82 8.31
C SER A 354 -8.17 2.03 9.48
N ILE A 355 -8.92 2.71 10.35
CA ILE A 355 -9.57 2.07 11.51
C ILE A 355 -10.88 1.40 11.12
N TYR A 356 -11.70 2.08 10.31
CA TYR A 356 -13.08 1.64 10.05
C TYR A 356 -13.25 1.03 8.65
N ILE A 357 -12.86 1.72 7.60
CA ILE A 357 -13.25 1.31 6.25
C ILE A 357 -12.43 0.12 5.76
N ILE A 358 -11.11 0.20 5.87
CA ILE A 358 -10.22 -0.82 5.32
C ILE A 358 -10.31 -2.16 6.05
N PRO A 359 -10.27 -2.22 7.40
CA PRO A 359 -10.38 -3.51 8.09
C PRO A 359 -11.74 -4.19 7.86
N ILE A 360 -12.82 -3.42 7.81
CA ILE A 360 -14.15 -3.95 7.49
C ILE A 360 -14.17 -4.46 6.03
N GLY A 361 -13.63 -3.70 5.08
CA GLY A 361 -13.55 -4.11 3.68
C GLY A 361 -12.74 -5.38 3.47
N ALA A 362 -11.56 -5.47 4.08
CA ALA A 362 -10.70 -6.66 4.02
C ALA A 362 -11.39 -7.90 4.62
N THR A 363 -12.04 -7.74 5.78
CA THR A 363 -12.79 -8.81 6.45
C THR A 363 -13.99 -9.25 5.62
N LEU A 364 -14.73 -8.29 5.06
CA LEU A 364 -15.85 -8.58 4.17
C LEU A 364 -15.40 -9.39 2.94
N GLY A 365 -14.25 -9.03 2.36
CA GLY A 365 -13.62 -9.80 1.29
C GLY A 365 -13.30 -11.22 1.74
N ALA A 366 -12.53 -11.37 2.81
CA ALA A 366 -12.13 -12.66 3.34
C ALA A 366 -13.34 -13.59 3.62
N ILE A 367 -14.40 -13.07 4.25
CA ILE A 367 -15.64 -13.82 4.48
C ILE A 367 -16.34 -14.16 3.16
N SER A 368 -16.41 -13.22 2.22
CA SER A 368 -17.06 -13.43 0.93
C SER A 368 -16.42 -14.58 0.16
N TRP A 369 -15.09 -14.67 0.17
CA TRP A 369 -14.36 -15.69 -0.57
C TRP A 369 -14.43 -17.08 0.08
N PHE A 370 -14.26 -17.19 1.39
CA PHE A 370 -14.10 -18.48 2.07
C PHE A 370 -15.36 -19.01 2.76
N TYR A 371 -16.37 -18.16 3.00
CA TYR A 371 -17.61 -18.58 3.67
C TYR A 371 -18.85 -18.44 2.80
N VAL A 372 -18.91 -17.44 1.92
CA VAL A 372 -20.07 -17.22 1.05
C VAL A 372 -19.90 -17.94 -0.28
N MET A 373 -18.81 -17.72 -0.99
CA MET A 373 -18.52 -18.40 -2.26
C MET A 373 -18.48 -19.90 -2.05
N LYS A 374 -18.97 -20.69 -3.01
CA LYS A 374 -18.86 -22.16 -2.93
C LYS A 374 -17.38 -22.56 -3.02
N LYS A 375 -16.98 -23.55 -2.19
CA LYS A 375 -15.62 -24.05 -2.11
C LYS A 375 -15.07 -24.49 -3.47
N ASP A 376 -15.88 -25.25 -4.22
CA ASP A 376 -15.44 -25.80 -5.50
C ASP A 376 -15.24 -24.69 -6.54
N ASP A 377 -16.09 -23.66 -6.54
CA ASP A 377 -15.96 -22.50 -7.39
C ASP A 377 -14.70 -21.68 -7.08
N LEU A 378 -14.35 -21.53 -5.78
CA LEU A 378 -13.13 -20.86 -5.37
C LEU A 378 -11.88 -21.66 -5.76
N LEU A 379 -11.89 -22.98 -5.51
CA LEU A 379 -10.78 -23.86 -5.87
C LEU A 379 -10.59 -23.91 -7.39
N ASP A 380 -11.66 -23.94 -8.17
CA ASP A 380 -11.61 -23.86 -9.64
C ASP A 380 -10.97 -22.54 -10.09
N ALA A 381 -11.40 -21.42 -9.52
CA ALA A 381 -10.83 -20.10 -9.85
C ALA A 381 -9.32 -20.01 -9.55
N VAL A 382 -8.86 -20.54 -8.41
CA VAL A 382 -7.46 -20.54 -8.02
C VAL A 382 -6.62 -21.52 -8.87
N ASN A 383 -7.19 -22.68 -9.23
CA ASN A 383 -6.49 -23.70 -9.99
C ASN A 383 -6.48 -23.45 -11.51
N THR A 384 -7.25 -22.50 -12.01
CA THR A 384 -7.18 -22.12 -13.43
C THR A 384 -5.75 -21.62 -13.73
N GLY A 385 -5.07 -22.22 -14.72
CA GLY A 385 -3.67 -21.92 -15.05
C GLY A 385 -2.63 -22.38 -14.01
N SER A 386 -3.05 -23.10 -12.96
CA SER A 386 -2.15 -23.47 -11.87
C SER A 386 -1.19 -24.59 -12.26
N ARG A 387 0.08 -24.40 -11.95
CA ARG A 387 1.13 -25.43 -12.11
C ARG A 387 1.07 -26.51 -11.02
N ARG A 388 0.53 -26.15 -9.85
CA ARG A 388 0.36 -27.06 -8.71
C ARG A 388 -1.07 -26.97 -8.20
N HIS A 389 -1.77 -28.09 -8.19
CA HIS A 389 -3.15 -28.12 -7.72
C HIS A 389 -3.27 -27.73 -6.24
N ARG A 390 -4.14 -26.77 -5.95
CA ARG A 390 -4.49 -26.34 -4.59
C ARG A 390 -5.77 -27.07 -4.18
N GLY A 391 -5.68 -27.84 -3.10
CA GLY A 391 -6.78 -28.67 -2.62
C GLY A 391 -7.37 -28.18 -1.30
N ALA A 392 -7.98 -29.11 -0.56
CA ALA A 392 -8.67 -28.85 0.69
C ALA A 392 -7.79 -28.20 1.76
N VAL A 393 -6.50 -28.53 1.83
CA VAL A 393 -5.56 -27.93 2.81
C VAL A 393 -5.42 -26.44 2.58
N TRP A 394 -5.18 -26.02 1.34
CA TRP A 394 -5.08 -24.58 1.00
C TRP A 394 -6.37 -23.84 1.36
N TYR A 395 -7.52 -24.42 1.02
CA TYR A 395 -8.83 -23.84 1.37
C TYR A 395 -9.02 -23.75 2.90
N SER A 396 -8.59 -24.77 3.63
CA SER A 396 -8.71 -24.78 5.09
C SER A 396 -7.82 -23.72 5.75
N VAL A 397 -6.61 -23.49 5.25
CA VAL A 397 -5.75 -22.39 5.70
C VAL A 397 -6.45 -21.05 5.46
N GLY A 398 -7.05 -20.85 4.29
CA GLY A 398 -7.83 -19.64 4.01
C GLY A 398 -8.99 -19.46 4.99
N ARG A 399 -9.79 -20.50 5.18
CA ARG A 399 -10.99 -20.44 5.98
C ARG A 399 -10.73 -20.33 7.48
N TYR A 400 -9.73 -21.05 8.01
CA TYR A 400 -9.51 -21.19 9.45
C TYR A 400 -8.30 -20.43 10.00
N VAL A 401 -7.44 -19.89 9.12
CA VAL A 401 -6.31 -19.05 9.53
C VAL A 401 -6.49 -17.63 8.97
N TYR A 402 -6.57 -17.46 7.66
CA TYR A 402 -6.62 -16.13 7.03
C TYR A 402 -7.87 -15.33 7.43
N VAL A 403 -9.08 -15.91 7.38
CA VAL A 403 -10.31 -15.20 7.75
C VAL A 403 -10.34 -14.83 9.24
N PRO A 404 -9.99 -15.72 10.20
CA PRO A 404 -9.86 -15.32 11.60
C PRO A 404 -8.82 -14.22 11.84
N LEU A 405 -7.68 -14.22 11.16
CA LEU A 405 -6.69 -13.16 11.26
C LEU A 405 -7.27 -11.82 10.77
N ALA A 406 -7.99 -11.80 9.65
CA ALA A 406 -8.68 -10.59 9.16
C ALA A 406 -9.74 -10.08 10.17
N LEU A 407 -10.50 -11.00 10.78
CA LEU A 407 -11.46 -10.67 11.84
C LEU A 407 -10.78 -10.08 13.07
N VAL A 408 -9.70 -10.69 13.55
CA VAL A 408 -8.93 -10.18 14.69
C VAL A 408 -8.42 -8.77 14.41
N LEU A 409 -7.83 -8.55 13.22
CA LEU A 409 -7.34 -7.24 12.83
C LEU A 409 -8.47 -6.20 12.82
N CYS A 410 -9.63 -6.55 12.24
CA CYS A 410 -10.80 -5.69 12.20
C CYS A 410 -11.31 -5.37 13.61
N CYS A 411 -11.43 -6.37 14.48
CA CYS A 411 -11.85 -6.17 15.86
C CYS A 411 -10.89 -5.26 16.64
N VAL A 412 -9.57 -5.49 16.52
CA VAL A 412 -8.58 -4.64 17.17
C VAL A 412 -8.63 -3.21 16.65
N ALA A 413 -8.71 -3.02 15.32
CA ALA A 413 -8.88 -1.69 14.74
C ALA A 413 -10.07 -0.96 15.34
N LEU A 414 -11.25 -1.60 15.34
CA LEU A 414 -12.51 -0.98 15.74
C LEU A 414 -12.62 -0.75 17.27
N PHE A 415 -12.24 -1.74 18.09
CA PHE A 415 -12.45 -1.68 19.53
C PHE A 415 -11.32 -0.99 20.28
N MET A 416 -10.09 -1.05 19.76
CA MET A 416 -8.93 -0.40 20.36
C MET A 416 -8.57 0.92 19.67
N ASN A 417 -9.31 1.30 18.62
CA ASN A 417 -9.08 2.51 17.83
C ASN A 417 -7.66 2.61 17.28
N VAL A 418 -7.17 1.51 16.68
CA VAL A 418 -5.81 1.38 16.16
C VAL A 418 -5.80 1.60 14.67
N SER A 419 -5.04 2.59 14.21
CA SER A 419 -4.78 2.89 12.79
C SER A 419 -3.56 2.11 12.31
N PHE A 420 -3.73 1.31 11.25
CA PHE A 420 -2.69 0.45 10.69
C PHE A 420 -1.95 1.08 9.52
#